data_35ef11ce84f460f000de342f382e015d
#
_entry.id   35ef11ce84f460f000de342f382e015d
#
_cell.length_a   1.000
_cell.length_b   1.000
_cell.length_c   1.000
_cell.angle_alpha   90.00
_cell.angle_beta   90.00
_cell.angle_gamma   90.00
#
_symmetry.space_group_name_H-M   'P 1'
#
loop_
_entity.id
_entity.type
_entity.pdbx_description
1 polymer ?
#
loop_
_entity_poly.entity_id
_entity_poly.type
_entity_poly.pdbx_seq_one_letter_code
_entity_poly.pdbx_strand_id
1 'polypeptide(L)'
;MGRPGDNIMKIDIWLPFGRRRFIAALFAAAALATGLNGCGDNDGLRPGAFYASWTGSLSDATQSLPGAPAPEPQVFSNQTVRHVLRLSLGGEAIRIKVSNLFGREPITFSSVHVARSTGASSIDVGTDRPVTFAGQASTTVPAGAEVMSDAIPLAVAPLSNIAVSMYFATPTTVATVHALGRQTAYVGAGDQSSAASIPSAGTSQLQSYYGITVVEALIRDRARVVVTFGDSITDGFNSTVDAAKRYPNQLDDRLKAAGFARTGVVNAGISGNRWLNDVAGPNGNGRFERDVLAVAGVTHTIILLGINDIGFASIVPAQTVSEEQITTSMAAAITKAKAKRIKVYVATLLPFKGAGYYSTEGEAKRQAVNAFIRTNRDIDGVIDFDKVMQSSTDPLAMNPAYDSGDHLHPNDAGYGAMAAAIDLQKLE
;
A
#
# COMPACT_ATOMS: atom_id res chain seq x y z
N MET A 1 66.72 31.11 -1.84
CA MET A 1 66.71 32.27 -2.78
C MET A 1 65.49 32.14 -3.66
N GLY A 2 64.64 33.17 -3.68
CA GLY A 2 63.65 33.42 -4.71
C GLY A 2 62.28 32.73 -4.58
N ARG A 3 61.32 33.37 -3.90
CA ARG A 3 59.87 33.23 -4.20
C ARG A 3 59.53 34.12 -5.41
N PRO A 4 58.55 33.74 -6.20
CA PRO A 4 57.51 34.63 -6.67
C PRO A 4 56.13 33.95 -6.52
N GLY A 5 55.04 34.56 -6.20
CA GLY A 5 54.52 35.86 -6.60
C GLY A 5 53.09 35.60 -7.05
N ASP A 6 52.08 36.02 -6.24
CA ASP A 6 50.65 35.90 -6.49
C ASP A 6 50.21 36.53 -7.81
N ASN A 7 49.33 35.85 -8.56
CA ASN A 7 48.46 36.46 -9.57
C ASN A 7 47.02 36.02 -9.38
N ILE A 8 46.30 36.89 -8.68
CA ILE A 8 44.81 36.81 -8.56
C ILE A 8 44.24 37.49 -9.82
N MET A 9 43.60 36.68 -10.65
CA MET A 9 42.82 37.20 -11.79
C MET A 9 41.41 37.49 -11.32
N LYS A 10 41.07 38.76 -11.18
CA LYS A 10 39.71 39.25 -10.98
C LYS A 10 38.95 39.16 -12.30
N ILE A 11 37.84 38.43 -12.30
CA ILE A 11 36.89 38.48 -13.41
C ILE A 11 35.68 39.30 -12.94
N ASP A 12 35.55 40.50 -13.49
CA ASP A 12 34.37 41.35 -13.35
C ASP A 12 33.24 40.79 -14.23
N ILE A 13 32.15 40.35 -13.61
CA ILE A 13 30.95 40.00 -14.36
C ILE A 13 29.97 41.18 -14.31
N TRP A 14 29.83 41.82 -15.46
CA TRP A 14 28.78 42.82 -15.72
C TRP A 14 27.40 42.18 -15.81
N LEU A 15 26.46 42.66 -14.98
CA LEU A 15 25.02 42.37 -15.10
C LEU A 15 24.33 43.56 -15.78
N PRO A 16 23.57 43.34 -16.85
CA PRO A 16 22.60 44.34 -17.28
C PRO A 16 21.25 44.08 -16.65
N PHE A 17 20.76 45.07 -15.87
CA PHE A 17 19.38 45.14 -15.42
C PHE A 17 18.42 45.33 -16.60
N GLY A 18 17.57 44.36 -16.88
CA GLY A 18 16.41 44.49 -17.77
C GLY A 18 15.14 44.30 -17.03
N ARG A 19 14.48 45.39 -16.63
CA ARG A 19 13.10 45.36 -16.09
C ARG A 19 12.16 44.93 -17.19
N ARG A 20 11.56 43.73 -17.09
CA ARG A 20 10.35 43.36 -17.82
C ARG A 20 9.20 43.28 -16.84
N ARG A 21 8.24 44.19 -17.01
CA ARG A 21 6.94 44.22 -16.32
C ARG A 21 6.14 43.01 -16.80
N PHE A 22 5.79 42.09 -15.90
CA PHE A 22 4.73 41.10 -16.15
C PHE A 22 3.40 41.77 -15.84
N ILE A 23 2.59 41.92 -16.88
CA ILE A 23 1.17 42.28 -16.78
C ILE A 23 0.43 41.00 -16.41
N ALA A 24 -0.10 40.95 -15.17
CA ALA A 24 -1.02 39.90 -14.76
C ALA A 24 -2.41 40.28 -15.31
N ALA A 25 -2.90 39.50 -16.27
CA ALA A 25 -4.29 39.61 -16.73
C ALA A 25 -5.18 38.84 -15.75
N LEU A 26 -5.91 39.57 -14.89
CA LEU A 26 -7.02 39.03 -14.11
C LEU A 26 -8.22 38.87 -15.08
N PHE A 27 -8.64 37.64 -15.32
CA PHE A 27 -9.96 37.37 -15.84
C PHE A 27 -10.94 37.27 -14.66
N ALA A 28 -11.70 38.34 -14.43
CA ALA A 28 -12.86 38.31 -13.57
C ALA A 28 -14.05 37.79 -14.37
N ALA A 29 -14.47 36.55 -14.10
CA ALA A 29 -15.76 36.04 -14.57
C ALA A 29 -16.85 36.52 -13.63
N ALA A 30 -17.60 37.52 -14.03
CA ALA A 30 -18.84 37.97 -13.34
C ALA A 30 -19.94 36.93 -13.67
N ALA A 31 -20.35 36.14 -12.67
CA ALA A 31 -21.58 35.35 -12.75
C ALA A 31 -22.78 36.25 -12.38
N LEU A 32 -23.63 36.54 -13.36
CA LEU A 32 -24.96 37.08 -13.13
C LEU A 32 -25.82 36.02 -12.44
N ALA A 33 -26.13 36.21 -11.18
CA ALA A 33 -27.16 35.46 -10.48
C ALA A 33 -28.54 36.08 -10.81
N THR A 34 -29.30 35.49 -11.70
CA THR A 34 -30.75 35.75 -11.79
C THR A 34 -31.46 34.80 -10.84
N GLY A 35 -32.05 35.34 -9.80
CA GLY A 35 -32.86 34.58 -8.87
C GLY A 35 -34.13 34.04 -9.54
N LEU A 36 -34.33 32.74 -9.42
CA LEU A 36 -35.60 32.07 -9.52
C LEU A 36 -35.82 31.33 -8.21
N ASN A 37 -36.65 31.90 -7.33
CA ASN A 37 -37.21 31.18 -6.20
C ASN A 37 -38.18 30.12 -6.73
N GLY A 38 -37.70 28.88 -6.81
CA GLY A 38 -38.50 27.69 -6.96
C GLY A 38 -38.29 26.85 -5.70
N CYS A 39 -39.28 26.82 -4.79
CA CYS A 39 -39.35 25.76 -3.78
C CYS A 39 -39.60 24.45 -4.50
N GLY A 40 -38.53 23.68 -4.71
CA GLY A 40 -38.55 22.27 -5.07
C GLY A 40 -37.52 21.62 -4.17
N ASP A 41 -37.91 20.59 -3.43
CA ASP A 41 -37.01 19.71 -2.70
C ASP A 41 -35.98 19.14 -3.67
N ASN A 42 -34.91 19.88 -3.88
CA ASN A 42 -33.69 19.37 -4.50
C ASN A 42 -32.98 18.56 -3.41
N ASP A 43 -33.24 17.27 -3.37
CA ASP A 43 -32.28 16.28 -2.91
C ASP A 43 -31.06 16.40 -3.84
N GLY A 44 -30.28 17.45 -3.63
CA GLY A 44 -29.04 17.71 -4.35
C GLY A 44 -28.10 16.57 -4.06
N LEU A 45 -27.99 15.65 -5.02
CA LEU A 45 -27.01 14.58 -5.01
C LEU A 45 -25.65 15.17 -4.65
N ARG A 46 -25.14 14.86 -3.46
CA ARG A 46 -23.82 15.32 -3.04
C ARG A 46 -22.81 14.80 -4.06
N PRO A 47 -21.87 15.64 -4.54
CA PRO A 47 -20.81 15.13 -5.40
C PRO A 47 -20.08 14.01 -4.65
N GLY A 48 -19.95 12.84 -5.30
CA GLY A 48 -19.23 11.70 -4.73
C GLY A 48 -17.75 12.03 -4.55
N ALA A 49 -17.11 11.34 -3.62
CA ALA A 49 -15.67 11.38 -3.41
C ALA A 49 -15.05 10.00 -3.68
N PHE A 50 -13.79 10.00 -4.06
CA PHE A 50 -13.02 8.77 -4.21
C PHE A 50 -12.40 8.36 -2.88
N TYR A 51 -12.56 7.07 -2.53
CA TYR A 51 -12.01 6.44 -1.33
C TYR A 51 -11.20 5.22 -1.73
N ALA A 52 -10.04 5.03 -1.11
CA ALA A 52 -9.24 3.83 -1.36
C ALA A 52 -10.03 2.57 -1.00
N SER A 53 -10.09 1.65 -1.96
CA SER A 53 -10.78 0.37 -1.84
C SER A 53 -9.82 -0.82 -1.90
N TRP A 54 -8.64 -0.62 -2.46
CA TRP A 54 -7.53 -1.56 -2.47
C TRP A 54 -6.22 -0.78 -2.56
N THR A 55 -5.19 -1.27 -1.83
CA THR A 55 -3.82 -0.76 -1.93
C THR A 55 -2.81 -1.91 -1.99
N GLY A 56 -1.72 -1.71 -2.73
CA GLY A 56 -0.51 -2.53 -2.68
C GLY A 56 0.67 -1.61 -2.42
N SER A 57 1.26 -1.69 -1.22
CA SER A 57 2.46 -0.91 -0.90
C SER A 57 3.64 -1.40 -1.70
N LEU A 58 4.29 -0.49 -2.42
CA LEU A 58 5.30 -0.82 -3.42
C LEU A 58 6.71 -0.77 -2.84
N SER A 59 7.55 -1.67 -3.37
CA SER A 59 8.98 -1.76 -3.14
C SER A 59 9.75 -1.83 -4.47
N ASP A 60 11.06 -1.61 -4.38
CA ASP A 60 11.99 -1.78 -5.49
C ASP A 60 12.38 -3.27 -5.62
N ALA A 61 12.01 -3.89 -6.73
CA ALA A 61 12.32 -5.29 -7.03
C ALA A 61 13.83 -5.58 -7.13
N THR A 62 14.66 -4.55 -7.27
CA THR A 62 16.11 -4.71 -7.40
C THR A 62 16.86 -4.60 -6.07
N GLN A 63 16.16 -4.31 -4.96
CA GLN A 63 16.79 -4.22 -3.65
C GLN A 63 17.14 -5.60 -3.09
N SER A 64 18.31 -5.70 -2.49
CA SER A 64 18.81 -6.91 -1.83
C SER A 64 19.36 -6.60 -0.44
N LEU A 65 19.46 -7.61 0.40
CA LEU A 65 20.18 -7.51 1.68
C LEU A 65 21.67 -7.20 1.42
N PRO A 66 22.34 -6.46 2.31
CA PRO A 66 23.76 -6.21 2.21
C PRO A 66 24.56 -7.52 2.04
N GLY A 67 25.34 -7.59 0.95
CA GLY A 67 26.13 -8.78 0.61
C GLY A 67 25.41 -9.83 -0.22
N ALA A 68 24.11 -9.71 -0.45
CA ALA A 68 23.38 -10.57 -1.38
C ALA A 68 23.33 -9.96 -2.80
N PRO A 69 23.30 -10.78 -3.87
CA PRO A 69 23.12 -10.27 -5.23
C PRO A 69 21.75 -9.61 -5.37
N ALA A 70 21.69 -8.52 -6.14
CA ALA A 70 20.42 -7.89 -6.47
C ALA A 70 19.56 -8.86 -7.29
N PRO A 71 18.27 -9.01 -6.97
CA PRO A 71 17.36 -9.80 -7.80
C PRO A 71 17.14 -9.10 -9.16
N GLU A 72 16.95 -9.90 -10.20
CA GLU A 72 16.58 -9.38 -11.50
C GLU A 72 15.10 -8.98 -11.50
N PRO A 73 14.77 -7.76 -11.92
CA PRO A 73 13.39 -7.33 -12.02
C PRO A 73 12.65 -8.05 -13.13
N GLN A 74 11.33 -8.19 -12.99
CA GLN A 74 10.49 -8.81 -14.01
C GLN A 74 10.49 -7.99 -15.31
N VAL A 75 10.68 -8.68 -16.44
CA VAL A 75 10.54 -8.09 -17.78
C VAL A 75 9.30 -8.68 -18.45
N PHE A 76 8.43 -7.82 -18.93
CA PHE A 76 7.28 -8.18 -19.77
C PHE A 76 7.53 -7.71 -21.20
N SER A 77 7.26 -8.56 -22.20
CA SER A 77 7.47 -8.25 -23.61
C SER A 77 6.40 -8.90 -24.45
N ASN A 78 5.57 -8.12 -25.14
CA ASN A 78 4.38 -8.61 -25.83
C ASN A 78 3.53 -9.54 -24.94
N GLN A 79 3.27 -9.08 -23.71
CA GLN A 79 2.55 -9.84 -22.69
C GLN A 79 1.52 -8.99 -21.97
N THR A 80 0.43 -9.65 -21.58
CA THR A 80 -0.58 -9.10 -20.68
C THR A 80 -0.40 -9.67 -19.28
N VAL A 81 -0.38 -8.81 -18.28
CA VAL A 81 -0.43 -9.18 -16.86
C VAL A 81 -1.82 -8.86 -16.34
N ARG A 82 -2.54 -9.87 -15.83
CA ARG A 82 -3.86 -9.70 -15.21
C ARG A 82 -3.76 -9.89 -13.71
N HIS A 83 -3.97 -8.84 -12.97
CA HIS A 83 -4.07 -8.85 -11.51
C HIS A 83 -5.52 -9.01 -11.08
N VAL A 84 -5.76 -9.87 -10.08
CA VAL A 84 -7.05 -9.98 -9.40
C VAL A 84 -6.96 -9.25 -8.08
N LEU A 85 -7.87 -8.29 -7.86
CA LEU A 85 -7.84 -7.40 -6.71
C LEU A 85 -9.17 -7.47 -5.97
N ARG A 86 -9.13 -7.74 -4.67
CA ARG A 86 -10.33 -7.75 -3.82
C ARG A 86 -10.57 -6.36 -3.24
N LEU A 87 -11.69 -5.76 -3.63
CA LEU A 87 -12.06 -4.42 -3.20
C LEU A 87 -12.71 -4.44 -1.81
N SER A 88 -12.32 -3.52 -0.96
CA SER A 88 -12.90 -3.35 0.37
C SER A 88 -14.20 -2.56 0.34
N LEU A 89 -14.24 -1.48 -0.41
CA LEU A 89 -15.41 -0.62 -0.59
C LEU A 89 -16.01 -0.80 -1.97
N GLY A 90 -17.34 -0.75 -2.06
CA GLY A 90 -18.06 -0.63 -3.32
C GLY A 90 -18.20 0.82 -3.75
N GLY A 91 -18.61 1.04 -5.01
CA GLY A 91 -18.84 2.36 -5.54
C GLY A 91 -19.46 2.33 -6.92
N GLU A 92 -19.87 3.50 -7.43
CA GLU A 92 -20.53 3.65 -8.74
C GLU A 92 -19.52 3.66 -9.90
N ALA A 93 -18.30 4.09 -9.62
CA ALA A 93 -17.17 4.14 -10.52
C ALA A 93 -15.90 3.84 -9.75
N ILE A 94 -14.82 3.53 -10.46
CA ILE A 94 -13.50 3.33 -9.87
C ILE A 94 -12.45 4.16 -10.62
N ARG A 95 -11.28 4.32 -10.03
CA ARG A 95 -10.07 4.77 -10.72
C ARG A 95 -8.85 3.99 -10.21
N ILE A 96 -7.85 3.86 -11.06
CA ILE A 96 -6.70 2.99 -10.82
C ILE A 96 -5.43 3.83 -10.91
N LYS A 97 -4.51 3.65 -9.95
CA LYS A 97 -3.19 4.26 -10.01
C LYS A 97 -2.17 3.24 -10.48
N VAL A 98 -1.51 3.56 -11.60
CA VAL A 98 -0.34 2.83 -12.08
C VAL A 98 0.94 3.53 -11.63
N SER A 99 2.00 2.76 -11.41
CA SER A 99 3.20 3.25 -10.74
C SER A 99 4.48 2.74 -11.40
N ASN A 100 5.43 3.63 -11.56
CA ASN A 100 6.82 3.38 -11.92
C ASN A 100 7.77 4.00 -10.87
N LEU A 101 7.32 4.01 -9.61
CA LEU A 101 7.98 4.72 -8.50
C LEU A 101 9.44 4.32 -8.31
N PHE A 102 9.78 3.06 -8.54
CA PHE A 102 11.14 2.53 -8.41
C PHE A 102 11.79 2.21 -9.75
N GLY A 103 11.13 2.53 -10.87
CA GLY A 103 11.68 2.39 -12.20
C GLY A 103 12.84 3.36 -12.45
N ARG A 104 13.78 2.93 -13.27
CA ARG A 104 14.94 3.76 -13.71
C ARG A 104 14.72 4.35 -15.09
N GLU A 105 13.84 3.75 -15.88
CA GLU A 105 13.43 4.16 -17.21
C GLU A 105 11.92 4.36 -17.26
N PRO A 106 11.39 5.18 -18.18
CA PRO A 106 9.95 5.28 -18.39
C PRO A 106 9.36 3.93 -18.79
N ILE A 107 8.17 3.60 -18.27
CA ILE A 107 7.42 2.42 -18.69
C ILE A 107 6.12 2.80 -19.38
N THR A 108 5.74 2.05 -20.42
CA THR A 108 4.52 2.27 -21.17
C THR A 108 3.54 1.14 -20.92
N PHE A 109 2.38 1.48 -20.37
CA PHE A 109 1.20 0.61 -20.34
C PHE A 109 0.46 0.82 -21.67
N SER A 110 0.60 -0.13 -22.60
CA SER A 110 0.12 0.00 -23.98
C SER A 110 -1.40 -0.12 -24.08
N SER A 111 -1.99 -0.94 -23.21
CA SER A 111 -3.43 -1.10 -23.02
C SER A 111 -3.69 -1.51 -21.58
N VAL A 112 -4.71 -0.91 -20.96
CA VAL A 112 -5.16 -1.30 -19.62
C VAL A 112 -6.67 -1.48 -19.64
N HIS A 113 -7.16 -2.61 -19.14
CA HIS A 113 -8.58 -2.91 -18.99
C HIS A 113 -8.91 -3.31 -17.57
N VAL A 114 -10.15 -3.10 -17.16
CA VAL A 114 -10.69 -3.57 -15.90
C VAL A 114 -12.07 -4.17 -16.08
N ALA A 115 -12.32 -5.29 -15.41
CA ALA A 115 -13.63 -5.96 -15.40
C ALA A 115 -13.89 -6.58 -14.03
N ARG A 116 -15.13 -7.00 -13.76
CA ARG A 116 -15.40 -7.88 -12.62
C ARG A 116 -14.76 -9.24 -12.87
N SER A 117 -14.05 -9.75 -11.87
CA SER A 117 -13.50 -11.11 -11.93
C SER A 117 -14.59 -12.13 -11.67
N THR A 118 -14.59 -13.21 -12.47
CA THR A 118 -15.46 -14.39 -12.26
C THR A 118 -14.68 -15.57 -11.68
N GLY A 119 -13.40 -15.37 -11.35
CA GLY A 119 -12.51 -16.35 -10.73
C GLY A 119 -11.31 -16.68 -11.61
N ALA A 120 -10.21 -17.06 -10.99
CA ALA A 120 -8.92 -17.28 -11.65
C ALA A 120 -8.59 -16.14 -12.62
N SER A 121 -8.25 -16.44 -13.89
CA SER A 121 -7.95 -15.44 -14.92
C SER A 121 -9.19 -14.91 -15.67
N SER A 122 -10.41 -15.36 -15.29
CA SER A 122 -11.64 -15.08 -16.04
C SER A 122 -12.31 -13.78 -15.61
N ILE A 123 -12.97 -13.11 -16.56
CA ILE A 123 -13.71 -11.88 -16.34
C ILE A 123 -15.17 -11.98 -16.85
N ASP A 124 -16.05 -11.18 -16.26
CA ASP A 124 -17.35 -10.88 -16.84
C ASP A 124 -17.16 -9.87 -17.98
N VAL A 125 -17.13 -10.35 -19.23
CA VAL A 125 -16.87 -9.53 -20.42
C VAL A 125 -17.89 -8.41 -20.63
N GLY A 126 -19.12 -8.54 -20.10
CA GLY A 126 -20.13 -7.48 -20.14
C GLY A 126 -19.74 -6.27 -19.29
N THR A 127 -18.83 -6.46 -18.35
CA THR A 127 -18.32 -5.42 -17.45
C THR A 127 -16.96 -4.87 -17.85
N ASP A 128 -16.34 -5.39 -18.92
CA ASP A 128 -15.03 -4.91 -19.38
C ASP A 128 -15.06 -3.43 -19.76
N ARG A 129 -14.09 -2.69 -19.26
CA ARG A 129 -13.93 -1.26 -19.53
C ARG A 129 -12.47 -0.97 -19.86
N PRO A 130 -12.20 -0.26 -20.96
CA PRO A 130 -10.87 0.31 -21.19
C PRO A 130 -10.59 1.37 -20.12
N VAL A 131 -9.36 1.37 -19.63
CA VAL A 131 -8.86 2.36 -18.67
C VAL A 131 -8.13 3.43 -19.44
N THR A 132 -8.55 4.69 -19.27
CA THR A 132 -7.89 5.83 -19.90
C THR A 132 -7.11 6.68 -18.89
N PHE A 133 -6.14 7.42 -19.41
CA PHE A 133 -5.29 8.33 -18.66
C PHE A 133 -5.29 9.68 -19.42
N ALA A 134 -5.95 10.69 -18.85
CA ALA A 134 -6.21 11.96 -19.53
C ALA A 134 -6.84 11.77 -20.93
N GLY A 135 -7.82 10.84 -21.02
CA GLY A 135 -8.52 10.48 -22.25
C GLY A 135 -7.77 9.56 -23.21
N GLN A 136 -6.52 9.16 -22.91
CA GLN A 136 -5.71 8.29 -23.76
C GLN A 136 -5.76 6.83 -23.28
N ALA A 137 -5.85 5.88 -24.20
CA ALA A 137 -5.91 4.44 -23.90
C ALA A 137 -4.57 3.84 -23.45
N SER A 138 -3.45 4.52 -23.70
CA SER A 138 -2.13 4.16 -23.23
C SER A 138 -1.54 5.27 -22.40
N THR A 139 -0.58 4.92 -21.52
CA THR A 139 0.16 5.92 -20.75
C THR A 139 1.61 5.50 -20.60
N THR A 140 2.50 6.49 -20.71
CA THR A 140 3.92 6.33 -20.38
C THR A 140 4.19 7.01 -19.05
N VAL A 141 4.60 6.22 -18.05
CA VAL A 141 4.89 6.69 -16.69
C VAL A 141 6.40 6.90 -16.56
N PRO A 142 6.85 8.13 -16.33
CA PRO A 142 8.27 8.41 -16.11
C PRO A 142 8.85 7.62 -14.93
N ALA A 143 10.16 7.45 -14.90
CA ALA A 143 10.88 6.92 -13.75
C ALA A 143 10.56 7.75 -12.49
N GLY A 144 10.29 7.09 -11.37
CA GLY A 144 9.95 7.73 -10.10
C GLY A 144 8.53 8.31 -10.03
N ALA A 145 7.68 8.10 -11.05
CA ALA A 145 6.35 8.70 -11.12
C ALA A 145 5.21 7.68 -10.96
N GLU A 146 4.02 8.21 -10.71
CA GLU A 146 2.75 7.50 -10.65
C GLU A 146 1.69 8.27 -11.44
N VAL A 147 0.73 7.57 -12.05
CA VAL A 147 -0.36 8.19 -12.81
C VAL A 147 -1.68 7.59 -12.38
N MET A 148 -2.65 8.45 -12.08
CA MET A 148 -4.04 8.05 -11.80
C MET A 148 -4.83 8.01 -13.10
N SER A 149 -5.62 6.98 -13.32
CA SER A 149 -6.54 6.89 -14.44
C SER A 149 -7.67 7.91 -14.34
N ASP A 150 -8.35 8.14 -15.44
CA ASP A 150 -9.66 8.76 -15.45
C ASP A 150 -10.66 7.89 -14.66
N ALA A 151 -11.81 8.48 -14.30
CA ALA A 151 -12.90 7.73 -13.66
C ALA A 151 -13.48 6.70 -14.62
N ILE A 152 -13.56 5.45 -14.20
CA ILE A 152 -14.05 4.33 -14.99
C ILE A 152 -15.48 4.01 -14.55
N PRO A 153 -16.48 4.06 -15.44
CA PRO A 153 -17.88 3.79 -15.11
C PRO A 153 -18.12 2.28 -14.93
N LEU A 154 -17.58 1.75 -13.85
CA LEU A 154 -17.73 0.36 -13.42
C LEU A 154 -18.23 0.33 -11.98
N ALA A 155 -19.51 0.05 -11.79
CA ALA A 155 -20.05 -0.17 -10.45
C ALA A 155 -19.54 -1.48 -9.86
N VAL A 156 -19.03 -1.41 -8.63
CA VAL A 156 -18.45 -2.53 -7.90
C VAL A 156 -19.10 -2.67 -6.52
N ALA A 157 -19.24 -3.90 -6.06
CA ALA A 157 -19.72 -4.18 -4.70
C ALA A 157 -18.55 -4.24 -3.69
N PRO A 158 -18.81 -3.98 -2.40
CA PRO A 158 -17.82 -4.28 -1.36
C PRO A 158 -17.45 -5.77 -1.38
N LEU A 159 -16.20 -6.08 -1.05
CA LEU A 159 -15.62 -7.43 -1.03
C LEU A 159 -15.63 -8.17 -2.38
N SER A 160 -15.99 -7.50 -3.47
CA SER A 160 -15.94 -8.09 -4.81
C SER A 160 -14.52 -8.07 -5.38
N ASN A 161 -14.26 -9.00 -6.31
CA ASN A 161 -13.02 -9.05 -7.05
C ASN A 161 -13.15 -8.35 -8.40
N ILE A 162 -12.15 -7.56 -8.75
CA ILE A 162 -11.94 -7.03 -10.11
C ILE A 162 -10.66 -7.64 -10.70
N ALA A 163 -10.60 -7.70 -12.01
CA ALA A 163 -9.42 -8.06 -12.77
C ALA A 163 -8.90 -6.81 -13.49
N VAL A 164 -7.66 -6.42 -13.22
CA VAL A 164 -6.96 -5.34 -13.93
C VAL A 164 -5.92 -5.98 -14.85
N SER A 165 -6.08 -5.79 -16.14
CA SER A 165 -5.23 -6.36 -17.19
C SER A 165 -4.39 -5.28 -17.83
N MET A 166 -3.07 -5.42 -17.80
CA MET A 166 -2.11 -4.45 -18.31
C MET A 166 -1.25 -5.10 -19.39
N TYR A 167 -1.28 -4.56 -20.61
CA TYR A 167 -0.49 -5.05 -21.72
C TYR A 167 0.77 -4.20 -21.93
N PHE A 168 1.89 -4.92 -22.10
CA PHE A 168 3.22 -4.37 -22.38
C PHE A 168 3.63 -4.82 -23.81
N ALA A 169 3.52 -3.94 -24.79
CA ALA A 169 3.78 -4.29 -26.20
C ALA A 169 5.29 -4.49 -26.47
N THR A 170 6.15 -3.75 -25.81
CA THR A 170 7.60 -3.80 -25.97
C THR A 170 8.28 -4.32 -24.70
N PRO A 171 9.53 -4.83 -24.78
CA PRO A 171 10.28 -5.22 -23.59
C PRO A 171 10.30 -4.10 -22.55
N THR A 172 9.72 -4.39 -21.39
CA THR A 172 9.52 -3.42 -20.31
C THR A 172 9.98 -4.04 -19.00
N THR A 173 10.99 -3.45 -18.38
CA THR A 173 11.48 -3.83 -17.05
C THR A 173 10.63 -3.15 -15.98
N VAL A 174 9.91 -3.93 -15.17
CA VAL A 174 9.06 -3.40 -14.11
C VAL A 174 9.73 -3.62 -12.76
N ALA A 175 10.44 -2.61 -12.27
CA ALA A 175 11.12 -2.64 -10.97
C ALA A 175 10.17 -2.30 -9.81
N THR A 176 9.02 -1.70 -10.09
CA THR A 176 8.04 -1.30 -9.08
C THR A 176 7.07 -2.44 -8.81
N VAL A 177 7.17 -3.03 -7.61
CA VAL A 177 6.45 -4.28 -7.27
C VAL A 177 5.95 -4.25 -5.82
N HIS A 178 4.79 -4.87 -5.59
CA HIS A 178 4.44 -5.42 -4.28
C HIS A 178 4.71 -6.92 -4.31
N ALA A 179 5.77 -7.34 -3.65
CA ALA A 179 6.37 -8.66 -3.87
C ALA A 179 5.50 -9.82 -3.37
N LEU A 180 4.76 -9.65 -2.26
CA LEU A 180 3.95 -10.69 -1.66
C LEU A 180 2.45 -10.41 -1.82
N GLY A 181 1.93 -10.56 -3.02
CA GLY A 181 0.51 -10.33 -3.32
C GLY A 181 -0.44 -11.31 -2.64
N ARG A 182 -0.04 -12.53 -2.31
CA ARG A 182 -0.91 -13.63 -1.80
C ARG A 182 -2.19 -13.81 -2.63
N GLN A 183 -2.14 -13.34 -3.86
CA GLN A 183 -3.19 -13.39 -4.87
C GLN A 183 -2.51 -13.69 -6.20
N THR A 184 -3.06 -14.62 -6.96
CA THR A 184 -2.49 -15.02 -8.24
C THR A 184 -2.71 -13.94 -9.30
N ALA A 185 -1.64 -13.53 -9.97
CA ALA A 185 -1.65 -12.76 -11.21
C ALA A 185 -1.31 -13.67 -12.39
N TYR A 186 -1.92 -13.45 -13.52
CA TYR A 186 -1.81 -14.28 -14.71
C TYR A 186 -1.10 -13.53 -15.83
N VAL A 187 -0.07 -14.15 -16.42
CA VAL A 187 0.72 -13.55 -17.51
C VAL A 187 0.51 -14.35 -18.78
N GLY A 188 -0.08 -13.74 -19.79
CA GLY A 188 -0.35 -14.33 -21.10
C GLY A 188 0.37 -13.60 -22.22
N ALA A 189 0.68 -14.32 -23.33
CA ALA A 189 1.30 -13.74 -24.52
C ALA A 189 0.32 -12.86 -25.31
N GLY A 190 0.81 -11.77 -25.89
CA GLY A 190 0.04 -10.82 -26.67
C GLY A 190 -0.88 -9.92 -25.86
N ASP A 191 -1.65 -9.10 -26.57
CA ASP A 191 -2.69 -8.26 -25.94
C ASP A 191 -3.95 -9.11 -25.65
N GLN A 192 -4.10 -9.44 -24.40
CA GLN A 192 -5.27 -10.13 -23.84
C GLN A 192 -5.98 -9.27 -22.80
N SER A 193 -5.80 -7.95 -22.85
CA SER A 193 -6.32 -7.05 -21.81
C SER A 193 -7.84 -7.14 -21.67
N SER A 194 -8.59 -7.30 -22.78
CA SER A 194 -10.05 -7.47 -22.80
C SER A 194 -10.51 -8.94 -22.95
N ALA A 195 -9.59 -9.91 -23.02
CA ALA A 195 -9.95 -11.31 -23.24
C ALA A 195 -10.76 -11.89 -22.06
N ALA A 196 -11.75 -12.71 -22.35
CA ALA A 196 -12.63 -13.35 -21.37
C ALA A 196 -11.85 -14.12 -20.30
N SER A 197 -10.74 -14.73 -20.68
CA SER A 197 -9.78 -15.39 -19.79
C SER A 197 -8.40 -15.38 -20.40
N ILE A 198 -7.35 -15.48 -19.59
CA ILE A 198 -6.00 -15.77 -20.06
C ILE A 198 -5.85 -17.29 -20.07
N PRO A 199 -5.58 -17.91 -21.25
CA PRO A 199 -5.48 -19.37 -21.39
C PRO A 199 -4.42 -19.94 -20.45
N SER A 200 -4.66 -21.12 -19.87
CA SER A 200 -3.69 -21.77 -18.96
C SER A 200 -2.43 -22.27 -19.68
N ALA A 201 -2.54 -22.63 -20.95
CA ALA A 201 -1.41 -23.05 -21.77
C ALA A 201 -0.52 -21.83 -22.13
N GLY A 202 0.76 -21.91 -21.78
CA GLY A 202 1.71 -20.82 -22.00
C GLY A 202 1.56 -19.62 -21.05
N THR A 203 0.76 -19.76 -20.00
CA THR A 203 0.58 -18.73 -18.96
C THR A 203 1.50 -19.00 -17.80
N SER A 204 2.24 -17.98 -17.35
CA SER A 204 2.89 -18.02 -16.05
C SER A 204 2.02 -17.38 -14.97
N GLN A 205 2.21 -17.81 -13.74
CA GLN A 205 1.50 -17.28 -12.57
C GLN A 205 2.51 -16.60 -11.65
N LEU A 206 2.14 -15.44 -11.16
CA LEU A 206 2.93 -14.65 -10.23
C LEU A 206 2.10 -14.38 -8.99
N GLN A 207 2.73 -14.24 -7.83
CA GLN A 207 2.07 -13.86 -6.59
C GLN A 207 2.47 -12.45 -6.15
N SER A 208 2.73 -11.58 -7.11
CA SER A 208 3.16 -10.20 -6.90
C SER A 208 2.29 -9.25 -7.71
N TYR A 209 2.18 -8.00 -7.26
CA TYR A 209 1.54 -6.95 -8.06
C TYR A 209 2.60 -6.06 -8.69
N TYR A 210 2.54 -5.88 -10.01
CA TYR A 210 3.49 -5.11 -10.79
C TYR A 210 2.83 -3.84 -11.34
N GLY A 211 3.45 -2.69 -11.08
CA GLY A 211 3.05 -1.43 -11.70
C GLY A 211 1.65 -0.91 -11.33
N ILE A 212 1.00 -1.48 -10.31
CA ILE A 212 -0.31 -1.04 -9.79
C ILE A 212 -0.22 -0.84 -8.28
N THR A 213 -0.80 0.23 -7.75
CA THR A 213 -0.68 0.55 -6.31
C THR A 213 -1.99 0.85 -5.61
N VAL A 214 -2.99 1.42 -6.28
CA VAL A 214 -4.24 1.84 -5.65
C VAL A 214 -5.41 1.60 -6.59
N VAL A 215 -6.53 1.14 -6.03
CA VAL A 215 -7.86 1.26 -6.64
C VAL A 215 -8.73 2.05 -5.69
N GLU A 216 -9.36 3.10 -6.21
CA GLU A 216 -10.30 3.92 -5.47
C GLU A 216 -11.71 3.76 -6.03
N ALA A 217 -12.71 3.81 -5.16
CA ALA A 217 -14.12 3.73 -5.50
C ALA A 217 -14.82 5.07 -5.27
N LEU A 218 -15.66 5.50 -6.21
CA LEU A 218 -16.47 6.70 -6.11
C LEU A 218 -17.70 6.42 -5.25
N ILE A 219 -17.81 7.08 -4.12
CA ILE A 219 -18.88 6.91 -3.13
C ILE A 219 -19.54 8.27 -2.87
N ARG A 220 -20.86 8.36 -2.96
CA ARG A 220 -21.61 9.62 -2.75
C ARG A 220 -21.69 9.99 -1.28
N ASP A 221 -21.79 9.00 -0.42
CA ASP A 221 -21.86 9.20 1.02
C ASP A 221 -20.47 9.17 1.65
N ARG A 222 -20.37 9.72 2.87
CA ARG A 222 -19.11 9.66 3.61
C ARG A 222 -18.75 8.22 3.94
N ALA A 223 -17.57 7.79 3.50
CA ALA A 223 -16.98 6.51 3.85
C ALA A 223 -15.75 6.73 4.77
N ARG A 224 -15.24 5.66 5.34
CA ARG A 224 -14.03 5.60 6.16
C ARG A 224 -13.06 4.61 5.56
N VAL A 225 -11.79 4.91 5.66
CA VAL A 225 -10.73 3.99 5.25
C VAL A 225 -9.81 3.75 6.44
N VAL A 226 -9.65 2.48 6.79
CA VAL A 226 -8.71 1.97 7.78
C VAL A 226 -7.49 1.47 7.02
N VAL A 227 -6.34 2.07 7.24
CA VAL A 227 -5.07 1.62 6.66
C VAL A 227 -4.35 0.74 7.69
N THR A 228 -4.09 -0.51 7.34
CA THR A 228 -3.26 -1.41 8.15
C THR A 228 -1.82 -1.31 7.68
N PHE A 229 -0.94 -0.73 8.50
CA PHE A 229 0.45 -0.46 8.18
C PHE A 229 1.37 -1.40 8.94
N GLY A 230 2.25 -2.12 8.23
CA GLY A 230 3.12 -3.10 8.89
C GLY A 230 4.07 -3.83 7.96
N ASP A 231 4.53 -4.96 8.44
CA ASP A 231 5.45 -5.88 7.78
C ASP A 231 4.73 -7.12 7.20
N SER A 232 5.44 -8.27 7.13
CA SER A 232 4.91 -9.54 6.62
C SER A 232 3.65 -10.04 7.33
N ILE A 233 3.49 -9.72 8.63
CA ILE A 233 2.31 -10.14 9.40
C ILE A 233 1.09 -9.34 8.93
N THR A 234 1.24 -8.07 8.60
CA THR A 234 0.17 -7.26 8.01
C THR A 234 -0.05 -7.60 6.54
N ASP A 235 1.02 -7.83 5.80
CA ASP A 235 1.01 -8.23 4.40
C ASP A 235 0.34 -9.61 4.22
N GLY A 236 0.43 -10.49 5.21
CA GLY A 236 -0.25 -11.78 5.27
C GLY A 236 0.61 -12.96 4.81
N PHE A 237 1.90 -12.92 5.09
CA PHE A 237 2.81 -14.05 4.81
C PHE A 237 2.25 -15.36 5.41
N ASN A 238 2.36 -16.46 4.69
CA ASN A 238 1.81 -17.78 5.03
C ASN A 238 0.28 -17.89 5.12
N SER A 239 -0.50 -16.84 4.81
CA SER A 239 -1.94 -17.02 4.59
C SER A 239 -2.21 -17.79 3.30
N THR A 240 -3.36 -18.48 3.21
CA THR A 240 -3.75 -19.21 2.00
C THR A 240 -3.87 -18.28 0.79
N VAL A 241 -3.15 -18.61 -0.30
CA VAL A 241 -3.18 -17.86 -1.56
C VAL A 241 -4.60 -17.85 -2.12
N ASP A 242 -5.01 -16.74 -2.72
CA ASP A 242 -6.32 -16.51 -3.34
C ASP A 242 -7.53 -16.59 -2.39
N ALA A 243 -7.32 -16.83 -1.08
CA ALA A 243 -8.38 -17.02 -0.11
C ALA A 243 -8.70 -15.78 0.75
N ALA A 244 -7.97 -14.68 0.57
CA ALA A 244 -8.16 -13.44 1.34
C ALA A 244 -8.16 -13.66 2.88
N LYS A 245 -7.20 -14.45 3.39
CA LYS A 245 -7.10 -14.86 4.81
C LYS A 245 -6.18 -14.00 5.67
N ARG A 246 -5.61 -12.93 5.13
CA ARG A 246 -4.83 -11.93 5.90
C ARG A 246 -5.72 -11.30 6.97
N TYR A 247 -5.15 -10.86 8.12
CA TYR A 247 -5.99 -10.23 9.15
C TYR A 247 -6.71 -8.96 8.65
N PRO A 248 -6.14 -8.12 7.75
CA PRO A 248 -6.88 -6.97 7.21
C PRO A 248 -8.11 -7.38 6.39
N ASN A 249 -8.00 -8.48 5.60
CA ASN A 249 -9.14 -8.99 4.84
C ASN A 249 -10.24 -9.56 5.77
N GLN A 250 -9.84 -10.33 6.78
CA GLN A 250 -10.80 -10.89 7.75
C GLN A 250 -11.43 -9.81 8.63
N LEU A 251 -10.70 -8.72 8.94
CA LEU A 251 -11.26 -7.53 9.59
C LEU A 251 -12.33 -6.87 8.70
N ASP A 252 -12.04 -6.74 7.42
CA ASP A 252 -12.96 -6.16 6.44
C ASP A 252 -14.24 -7.01 6.30
N ASP A 253 -14.11 -8.36 6.25
CA ASP A 253 -15.24 -9.29 6.27
C ASP A 253 -16.11 -9.09 7.52
N ARG A 254 -15.49 -8.96 8.69
CA ARG A 254 -16.18 -8.71 9.96
C ARG A 254 -16.92 -7.38 9.98
N LEU A 255 -16.30 -6.32 9.47
CA LEU A 255 -16.94 -5.01 9.37
C LEU A 255 -18.21 -5.08 8.50
N LYS A 256 -18.12 -5.71 7.33
CA LYS A 256 -19.28 -5.85 6.44
C LYS A 256 -20.38 -6.73 7.06
N ALA A 257 -20.01 -7.83 7.70
CA ALA A 257 -20.95 -8.71 8.40
C ALA A 257 -21.65 -8.01 9.59
N ALA A 258 -20.98 -7.07 10.24
CA ALA A 258 -21.52 -6.25 11.32
C ALA A 258 -22.32 -5.03 10.84
N GLY A 259 -22.49 -4.85 9.51
CA GLY A 259 -23.26 -3.74 8.94
C GLY A 259 -22.47 -2.44 8.68
N PHE A 260 -21.16 -2.41 8.93
CA PHE A 260 -20.30 -1.26 8.65
C PHE A 260 -19.92 -1.18 7.15
N ALA A 261 -20.92 -1.12 6.28
CA ALA A 261 -20.74 -1.21 4.83
C ALA A 261 -19.84 -0.10 4.24
N ARG A 262 -19.74 1.06 4.94
CA ARG A 262 -18.97 2.24 4.48
C ARG A 262 -17.60 2.38 5.16
N THR A 263 -17.16 1.40 5.92
CA THR A 263 -15.82 1.34 6.50
C THR A 263 -15.02 0.29 5.75
N GLY A 264 -14.00 0.72 4.99
CA GLY A 264 -13.11 -0.15 4.24
C GLY A 264 -11.78 -0.36 4.96
N VAL A 265 -11.13 -1.49 4.66
CA VAL A 265 -9.78 -1.81 5.16
C VAL A 265 -8.85 -1.99 3.97
N VAL A 266 -7.76 -1.24 3.93
CA VAL A 266 -6.71 -1.39 2.92
C VAL A 266 -5.39 -1.79 3.57
N ASN A 267 -4.62 -2.61 2.85
CA ASN A 267 -3.40 -3.21 3.36
C ASN A 267 -2.16 -2.45 2.87
N ALA A 268 -1.39 -1.92 3.80
CA ALA A 268 -0.10 -1.27 3.58
C ALA A 268 1.05 -2.04 4.27
N GLY A 269 0.96 -3.37 4.33
CA GLY A 269 2.03 -4.27 4.72
C GLY A 269 3.09 -4.39 3.62
N ILE A 270 4.34 -4.58 4.00
CA ILE A 270 5.45 -5.01 3.14
C ILE A 270 6.24 -6.07 3.89
N SER A 271 6.31 -7.29 3.36
CA SER A 271 7.05 -8.38 4.00
C SER A 271 8.51 -8.03 4.23
N GLY A 272 9.01 -8.27 5.46
CA GLY A 272 10.37 -7.93 5.88
C GLY A 272 10.60 -6.46 6.25
N ASN A 273 9.58 -5.60 6.16
CA ASN A 273 9.72 -4.17 6.38
C ASN A 273 10.11 -3.82 7.83
N ARG A 274 10.79 -2.71 7.99
CA ARG A 274 11.36 -2.18 9.23
C ARG A 274 11.08 -0.69 9.37
N TRP A 275 11.14 -0.16 10.58
CA TRP A 275 11.01 1.28 10.81
C TRP A 275 12.18 2.10 10.27
N LEU A 276 13.41 1.56 10.42
CA LEU A 276 14.62 2.37 10.33
C LEU A 276 15.49 2.05 9.11
N ASN A 277 15.41 0.83 8.60
CA ASN A 277 16.29 0.40 7.51
C ASN A 277 15.51 -0.07 6.29
N ASP A 278 15.97 0.33 5.11
CA ASP A 278 15.44 -0.15 3.83
C ASP A 278 15.81 -1.62 3.58
N VAL A 279 15.52 -2.12 2.45
CA VAL A 279 15.79 -3.39 1.78
C VAL A 279 14.49 -4.11 1.44
N ALA A 280 13.67 -4.47 2.42
CA ALA A 280 12.32 -4.96 2.14
C ALA A 280 11.39 -3.75 1.99
N GLY A 281 11.46 -3.12 0.83
CA GLY A 281 10.83 -1.83 0.56
C GLY A 281 11.47 -0.65 1.30
N PRO A 282 11.02 0.58 1.06
CA PRO A 282 11.39 1.73 1.86
C PRO A 282 11.01 1.51 3.32
N ASN A 283 11.85 1.97 4.23
CA ASN A 283 11.58 1.84 5.67
C ASN A 283 10.29 2.55 6.08
N GLY A 284 9.74 2.16 7.22
CA GLY A 284 8.45 2.66 7.72
C GLY A 284 8.40 4.18 7.82
N ASN A 285 9.48 4.81 8.31
CA ASN A 285 9.56 6.27 8.38
C ASN A 285 9.47 6.93 6.99
N GLY A 286 10.12 6.36 5.98
CA GLY A 286 10.17 6.88 4.61
C GLY A 286 8.85 6.71 3.84
N ARG A 287 8.11 5.62 4.09
CA ARG A 287 6.88 5.30 3.34
C ARG A 287 5.56 5.69 4.04
N PHE A 288 5.60 6.07 5.32
CA PHE A 288 4.39 6.34 6.10
C PHE A 288 3.51 7.45 5.50
N GLU A 289 4.12 8.52 4.98
CA GLU A 289 3.37 9.59 4.29
C GLU A 289 2.61 9.05 3.07
N ARG A 290 3.29 8.29 2.21
CA ARG A 290 2.73 7.72 0.98
C ARG A 290 1.66 6.67 1.28
N ASP A 291 1.98 5.70 2.17
CA ASP A 291 1.21 4.47 2.33
C ASP A 291 0.10 4.59 3.38
N VAL A 292 0.10 5.68 4.18
CA VAL A 292 -0.93 5.93 5.19
C VAL A 292 -1.56 7.31 5.01
N LEU A 293 -0.76 8.38 5.11
CA LEU A 293 -1.30 9.72 5.24
C LEU A 293 -1.88 10.30 3.94
N ALA A 294 -1.43 9.81 2.78
CA ALA A 294 -1.90 10.20 1.45
C ALA A 294 -2.98 9.27 0.89
N VAL A 295 -3.38 8.24 1.61
CA VAL A 295 -4.45 7.31 1.18
C VAL A 295 -5.79 8.02 1.14
N ALA A 296 -6.49 7.94 0.02
CA ALA A 296 -7.75 8.64 -0.18
C ALA A 296 -8.81 8.17 0.83
N GLY A 297 -9.35 9.12 1.60
CA GLY A 297 -10.40 8.87 2.59
C GLY A 297 -9.90 8.22 3.88
N VAL A 298 -8.59 8.16 4.14
CA VAL A 298 -8.05 7.61 5.39
C VAL A 298 -8.63 8.34 6.61
N THR A 299 -9.11 7.56 7.56
CA THR A 299 -9.65 8.05 8.84
C THR A 299 -9.00 7.35 10.03
N HIS A 300 -8.50 6.14 9.82
CA HIS A 300 -7.90 5.30 10.85
C HIS A 300 -6.64 4.63 10.31
N THR A 301 -5.67 4.39 11.18
CA THR A 301 -4.55 3.49 10.89
C THR A 301 -4.35 2.51 12.02
N ILE A 302 -4.02 1.26 11.66
CA ILE A 302 -3.57 0.21 12.58
C ILE A 302 -2.11 -0.05 12.26
N ILE A 303 -1.22 0.20 13.21
CA ILE A 303 0.23 0.05 13.04
C ILE A 303 0.69 -1.23 13.73
N LEU A 304 1.35 -2.12 12.98
CA LEU A 304 2.02 -3.33 13.47
C LEU A 304 3.37 -3.45 12.75
N LEU A 305 4.41 -2.85 13.30
CA LEU A 305 5.74 -2.81 12.67
C LEU A 305 6.83 -2.74 13.75
N GLY A 306 7.94 -3.46 13.55
CA GLY A 306 9.11 -3.41 14.42
C GLY A 306 9.76 -4.76 14.72
N ILE A 307 9.08 -5.89 14.46
CA ILE A 307 9.67 -7.21 14.74
C ILE A 307 10.91 -7.47 13.88
N ASN A 308 10.93 -6.99 12.63
CA ASN A 308 12.09 -7.12 11.75
C ASN A 308 13.23 -6.18 12.13
N ASP A 309 12.96 -5.01 12.70
CA ASP A 309 14.01 -4.15 13.29
C ASP A 309 14.77 -4.90 14.38
N ILE A 310 14.06 -5.71 15.18
CA ILE A 310 14.63 -6.54 16.24
C ILE A 310 15.35 -7.76 15.65
N GLY A 311 14.68 -8.54 14.79
CA GLY A 311 15.17 -9.83 14.32
C GLY A 311 16.36 -9.72 13.37
N PHE A 312 16.38 -8.71 12.49
CA PHE A 312 17.46 -8.54 11.50
C PHE A 312 18.83 -8.24 12.11
N ALA A 313 18.91 -7.85 13.40
CA ALA A 313 20.18 -7.74 14.11
C ALA A 313 21.04 -9.01 14.02
N SER A 314 20.40 -10.20 13.99
CA SER A 314 21.10 -11.48 13.85
C SER A 314 21.59 -11.77 12.42
N ILE A 315 20.98 -11.14 11.40
CA ILE A 315 21.29 -11.32 9.99
C ILE A 315 22.28 -10.26 9.50
N VAL A 316 22.05 -9.00 9.91
CA VAL A 316 22.85 -7.83 9.52
C VAL A 316 23.23 -7.05 10.79
N PRO A 317 24.25 -7.48 11.56
CA PRO A 317 24.61 -6.86 12.83
C PRO A 317 24.88 -5.35 12.75
N ALA A 318 25.42 -4.87 11.63
CA ALA A 318 25.66 -3.44 11.38
C ALA A 318 24.37 -2.59 11.35
N GLN A 319 23.20 -3.22 11.25
CA GLN A 319 21.88 -2.56 11.25
C GLN A 319 21.10 -2.83 12.55
N THR A 320 21.79 -3.23 13.60
CA THR A 320 21.18 -3.38 14.93
C THR A 320 20.65 -2.05 15.44
N VAL A 321 19.41 -2.08 15.93
CA VAL A 321 18.72 -0.90 16.48
C VAL A 321 18.29 -1.15 17.92
N SER A 322 18.14 -0.06 18.69
CA SER A 322 17.59 -0.13 20.04
C SER A 322 16.07 -0.07 20.03
N GLU A 323 15.43 -0.52 21.11
CA GLU A 323 14.00 -0.36 21.35
C GLU A 323 13.58 1.11 21.36
N GLU A 324 14.42 2.00 21.84
CA GLU A 324 14.18 3.45 21.86
C GLU A 324 14.12 4.02 20.44
N GLN A 325 14.98 3.58 19.52
CA GLN A 325 14.94 4.00 18.13
C GLN A 325 13.63 3.55 17.44
N ILE A 326 13.16 2.33 17.73
CA ILE A 326 11.89 1.80 17.23
C ILE A 326 10.71 2.61 17.76
N THR A 327 10.66 2.84 19.07
CA THR A 327 9.56 3.57 19.72
C THR A 327 9.55 5.05 19.36
N THR A 328 10.72 5.68 19.15
CA THR A 328 10.83 7.04 18.62
C THR A 328 10.26 7.16 17.21
N SER A 329 10.58 6.21 16.33
CA SER A 329 10.00 6.16 14.96
C SER A 329 8.48 6.00 14.99
N MET A 330 8.00 5.10 15.85
CA MET A 330 6.56 4.89 16.05
C MET A 330 5.87 6.16 16.58
N ALA A 331 6.44 6.83 17.57
CA ALA A 331 5.91 8.09 18.13
C ALA A 331 5.85 9.20 17.07
N ALA A 332 6.86 9.30 16.21
CA ALA A 332 6.87 10.25 15.10
C ALA A 332 5.75 9.97 14.10
N ALA A 333 5.50 8.69 13.74
CA ALA A 333 4.41 8.28 12.88
C ALA A 333 3.03 8.60 13.50
N ILE A 334 2.85 8.31 14.80
CA ILE A 334 1.64 8.65 15.56
C ILE A 334 1.38 10.17 15.49
N THR A 335 2.40 10.98 15.78
CA THR A 335 2.28 12.45 15.73
C THR A 335 1.85 12.95 14.35
N LYS A 336 2.46 12.43 13.28
CA LYS A 336 2.07 12.78 11.89
C LYS A 336 0.62 12.42 11.57
N ALA A 337 0.17 11.23 11.97
CA ALA A 337 -1.21 10.79 11.73
C ALA A 337 -2.23 11.63 12.53
N LYS A 338 -1.94 11.91 13.80
CA LYS A 338 -2.80 12.76 14.65
C LYS A 338 -2.88 14.20 14.12
N ALA A 339 -1.80 14.75 13.57
CA ALA A 339 -1.82 16.06 12.92
C ALA A 339 -2.79 16.13 11.73
N LYS A 340 -3.00 15.01 11.03
CA LYS A 340 -4.01 14.86 9.97
C LYS A 340 -5.38 14.40 10.48
N ARG A 341 -5.60 14.34 11.79
CA ARG A 341 -6.85 13.88 12.45
C ARG A 341 -7.20 12.43 12.13
N ILE A 342 -6.20 11.60 11.84
CA ILE A 342 -6.33 10.16 11.67
C ILE A 342 -6.31 9.53 13.06
N LYS A 343 -7.29 8.67 13.37
CA LYS A 343 -7.27 7.87 14.58
C LYS A 343 -6.20 6.78 14.47
N VAL A 344 -5.40 6.62 15.50
CA VAL A 344 -4.24 5.73 15.50
C VAL A 344 -4.42 4.62 16.52
N TYR A 345 -4.43 3.38 16.03
CA TYR A 345 -4.37 2.17 16.85
C TYR A 345 -3.00 1.53 16.64
N VAL A 346 -2.37 1.12 17.71
CA VAL A 346 -1.08 0.43 17.63
C VAL A 346 -1.23 -0.98 18.18
N ALA A 347 -0.78 -1.95 17.40
CA ALA A 347 -0.80 -3.34 17.80
C ALA A 347 0.54 -3.73 18.42
N THR A 348 0.49 -4.56 19.47
CA THR A 348 1.69 -5.14 20.10
C THR A 348 2.34 -6.17 19.19
N LEU A 349 3.67 -6.24 19.19
CA LEU A 349 4.45 -7.22 18.45
C LEU A 349 4.18 -8.62 18.98
N LEU A 350 3.94 -9.57 18.10
CA LEU A 350 3.60 -10.96 18.42
C LEU A 350 4.74 -11.70 19.12
N PRO A 351 4.44 -12.77 19.90
CA PRO A 351 5.47 -13.70 20.39
C PRO A 351 6.19 -14.35 19.20
N PHE A 352 7.52 -14.54 19.32
CA PHE A 352 8.33 -15.08 18.22
C PHE A 352 9.41 -16.08 18.69
N LYS A 353 9.30 -16.63 19.90
CA LYS A 353 10.22 -17.66 20.38
C LYS A 353 10.16 -18.89 19.48
N GLY A 354 11.32 -19.30 18.98
CA GLY A 354 11.45 -20.38 17.99
C GLY A 354 11.66 -19.88 16.56
N ALA A 355 11.38 -18.62 16.26
CA ALA A 355 11.66 -18.03 14.95
C ALA A 355 13.15 -18.05 14.61
N GLY A 356 13.47 -18.16 13.32
CA GLY A 356 14.87 -18.30 12.85
C GLY A 356 15.82 -17.17 13.25
N TYR A 357 15.30 -16.00 13.64
CA TYR A 357 16.08 -14.86 14.14
C TYR A 357 15.78 -14.49 15.60
N TYR A 358 15.17 -15.41 16.35
CA TYR A 358 14.92 -15.21 17.79
C TYR A 358 16.22 -15.11 18.57
N SER A 359 16.24 -14.20 19.52
CA SER A 359 17.27 -14.13 20.56
C SER A 359 16.66 -13.63 21.88
N THR A 360 17.29 -13.95 23.01
CA THR A 360 16.86 -13.44 24.33
C THR A 360 16.93 -11.92 24.40
N GLU A 361 17.94 -11.31 23.76
CA GLU A 361 18.05 -9.84 23.66
C GLU A 361 16.92 -9.27 22.81
N GLY A 362 16.62 -9.92 21.66
CA GLY A 362 15.50 -9.53 20.80
C GLY A 362 14.16 -9.60 21.52
N GLU A 363 13.96 -10.63 22.35
CA GLU A 363 12.75 -10.75 23.17
C GLU A 363 12.66 -9.63 24.21
N ALA A 364 13.76 -9.26 24.86
CA ALA A 364 13.76 -8.14 25.79
C ALA A 364 13.37 -6.82 25.09
N LYS A 365 13.90 -6.56 23.87
CA LYS A 365 13.49 -5.41 23.04
C LYS A 365 12.02 -5.46 22.67
N ARG A 366 11.50 -6.64 22.26
CA ARG A 366 10.07 -6.80 21.94
C ARG A 366 9.19 -6.47 23.14
N GLN A 367 9.54 -6.95 24.33
CA GLN A 367 8.80 -6.65 25.56
C GLN A 367 8.83 -5.16 25.90
N ALA A 368 9.97 -4.49 25.72
CA ALA A 368 10.11 -3.06 25.95
C ALA A 368 9.25 -2.24 24.95
N VAL A 369 9.26 -2.60 23.66
CA VAL A 369 8.39 -1.98 22.65
C VAL A 369 6.91 -2.22 22.97
N ASN A 370 6.53 -3.43 23.38
CA ASN A 370 5.15 -3.73 23.76
C ASN A 370 4.70 -2.99 25.03
N ALA A 371 5.61 -2.81 25.99
CA ALA A 371 5.34 -1.98 27.18
C ALA A 371 5.09 -0.52 26.79
N PHE A 372 5.92 0.04 25.91
CA PHE A 372 5.71 1.39 25.36
C PHE A 372 4.33 1.49 24.68
N ILE A 373 3.96 0.54 23.84
CA ILE A 373 2.65 0.54 23.15
C ILE A 373 1.51 0.53 24.17
N ARG A 374 1.56 -0.35 25.18
CA ARG A 374 0.49 -0.50 26.18
C ARG A 374 0.32 0.74 27.08
N THR A 375 1.36 1.51 27.28
CA THR A 375 1.37 2.69 28.16
C THR A 375 1.25 4.02 27.41
N ASN A 376 1.30 3.99 26.08
CA ASN A 376 1.26 5.19 25.25
C ASN A 376 -0.14 5.84 25.29
N ARG A 377 -0.18 7.12 25.65
CA ARG A 377 -1.43 7.90 25.78
C ARG A 377 -1.77 8.75 24.55
N ASP A 378 -0.87 8.80 23.56
CA ASP A 378 -1.05 9.58 22.34
C ASP A 378 -1.83 8.83 21.25
N ILE A 379 -2.10 7.53 21.47
CA ILE A 379 -2.87 6.67 20.56
C ILE A 379 -4.34 6.60 20.97
N ASP A 380 -5.20 6.27 20.01
CA ASP A 380 -6.64 6.10 20.24
C ASP A 380 -6.98 4.72 20.80
N GLY A 381 -6.04 3.77 20.74
CA GLY A 381 -6.17 2.48 21.43
C GLY A 381 -5.06 1.50 21.11
N VAL A 382 -4.90 0.55 21.99
CA VAL A 382 -4.00 -0.61 21.86
C VAL A 382 -4.79 -1.81 21.32
N ILE A 383 -4.18 -2.56 20.39
CA ILE A 383 -4.65 -3.88 19.98
C ILE A 383 -3.61 -4.89 20.47
N ASP A 384 -3.93 -5.64 21.52
CA ASP A 384 -2.95 -6.50 22.19
C ASP A 384 -2.80 -7.86 21.51
N PHE A 385 -2.22 -7.88 20.30
CA PHE A 385 -1.95 -9.09 19.55
C PHE A 385 -0.96 -10.03 20.25
N ASP A 386 -0.03 -9.49 21.05
CA ASP A 386 0.87 -10.30 21.87
C ASP A 386 0.07 -11.28 22.77
N LYS A 387 -0.94 -10.77 23.48
CA LYS A 387 -1.80 -11.63 24.34
C LYS A 387 -2.68 -12.58 23.54
N VAL A 388 -3.18 -12.13 22.38
CA VAL A 388 -4.07 -12.95 21.55
C VAL A 388 -3.34 -14.15 20.95
N MET A 389 -2.07 -13.95 20.59
CA MET A 389 -1.30 -14.92 19.84
C MET A 389 -0.39 -15.81 20.70
N GLN A 390 -0.23 -15.49 21.98
CA GLN A 390 0.66 -16.26 22.88
C GLN A 390 0.14 -17.66 23.17
N SER A 391 1.05 -18.61 23.35
CA SER A 391 0.77 -19.94 23.88
C SER A 391 0.40 -19.87 25.36
N SER A 392 -0.55 -20.70 25.78
CA SER A 392 -0.94 -20.83 27.20
C SER A 392 0.14 -21.46 28.08
N THR A 393 1.09 -22.21 27.50
CA THR A 393 2.17 -22.90 28.21
C THR A 393 3.50 -22.14 28.18
N ASP A 394 3.70 -21.31 27.17
CA ASP A 394 4.90 -20.46 27.02
C ASP A 394 4.52 -19.13 26.36
N PRO A 395 4.29 -18.07 27.12
CA PRO A 395 3.85 -16.77 26.57
C PRO A 395 4.85 -16.08 25.65
N LEU A 396 6.09 -16.57 25.57
CA LEU A 396 7.09 -16.05 24.63
C LEU A 396 6.95 -16.67 23.24
N ALA A 397 6.24 -17.81 23.13
CA ALA A 397 5.98 -18.52 21.89
C ALA A 397 4.55 -18.26 21.38
N MET A 398 4.39 -18.33 20.06
CA MET A 398 3.06 -18.31 19.44
C MET A 398 2.27 -19.57 19.77
N ASN A 399 0.96 -19.42 19.92
CA ASN A 399 0.05 -20.56 20.10
C ASN A 399 0.17 -21.49 18.88
N PRO A 400 0.47 -22.81 19.08
CA PRO A 400 0.62 -23.73 17.96
C PRO A 400 -0.59 -23.81 17.01
N ALA A 401 -1.80 -23.53 17.49
CA ALA A 401 -3.00 -23.49 16.64
C ALA A 401 -3.00 -22.29 15.67
N TYR A 402 -2.23 -21.25 15.95
CA TYR A 402 -2.15 -20.01 15.19
C TYR A 402 -0.87 -19.87 14.40
N ASP A 403 0.15 -20.69 14.70
CA ASP A 403 1.48 -20.67 14.08
C ASP A 403 1.44 -21.34 12.70
N SER A 404 2.09 -20.74 11.72
CA SER A 404 2.29 -21.34 10.40
C SER A 404 3.40 -22.40 10.36
N GLY A 405 4.14 -22.58 11.45
CA GLY A 405 5.25 -23.50 11.61
C GLY A 405 6.63 -22.86 11.55
N ASP A 406 6.71 -21.55 11.30
CA ASP A 406 7.97 -20.80 11.33
C ASP A 406 8.16 -20.00 12.63
N HIS A 407 7.22 -20.08 13.55
CA HIS A 407 7.21 -19.44 14.86
C HIS A 407 7.24 -17.90 14.83
N LEU A 408 6.91 -17.31 13.69
CA LEU A 408 6.90 -15.88 13.45
C LEU A 408 5.59 -15.40 12.83
N HIS A 409 5.11 -16.14 11.82
CA HIS A 409 3.94 -15.74 11.03
C HIS A 409 2.72 -16.56 11.42
N PRO A 410 1.56 -15.92 11.55
CA PRO A 410 0.30 -16.62 11.74
C PRO A 410 -0.09 -17.47 10.53
N ASN A 411 -0.82 -18.56 10.78
CA ASN A 411 -1.62 -19.23 9.77
C ASN A 411 -2.99 -18.54 9.61
N ASP A 412 -3.89 -19.05 8.75
CA ASP A 412 -5.21 -18.46 8.50
C ASP A 412 -6.06 -18.32 9.80
N ALA A 413 -5.96 -19.28 10.72
CA ALA A 413 -6.67 -19.23 12.00
C ALA A 413 -6.07 -18.14 12.91
N GLY A 414 -4.75 -18.00 12.94
CA GLY A 414 -4.06 -16.93 13.67
C GLY A 414 -4.43 -15.55 13.15
N TYR A 415 -4.44 -15.36 11.83
CA TYR A 415 -4.92 -14.11 11.22
C TYR A 415 -6.39 -13.84 11.55
N GLY A 416 -7.22 -14.89 11.63
CA GLY A 416 -8.61 -14.78 12.10
C GLY A 416 -8.71 -14.32 13.54
N ALA A 417 -7.88 -14.88 14.44
CA ALA A 417 -7.82 -14.48 15.84
C ALA A 417 -7.37 -13.02 16.01
N MET A 418 -6.38 -12.58 15.24
CA MET A 418 -5.94 -11.17 15.19
C MET A 418 -7.10 -10.26 14.76
N ALA A 419 -7.76 -10.59 13.65
CA ALA A 419 -8.90 -9.82 13.20
C ALA A 419 -10.03 -9.79 14.24
N ALA A 420 -10.31 -10.90 14.91
CA ALA A 420 -11.34 -11.02 15.95
C ALA A 420 -11.08 -10.14 17.18
N ALA A 421 -9.81 -9.90 17.51
CA ALA A 421 -9.41 -9.07 18.65
C ALA A 421 -9.62 -7.56 18.42
N ILE A 422 -9.89 -7.14 17.18
CA ILE A 422 -10.11 -5.72 16.87
C ILE A 422 -11.57 -5.36 17.17
N ASP A 423 -11.75 -4.35 18.03
CA ASP A 423 -13.06 -3.78 18.35
C ASP A 423 -13.57 -2.93 17.17
N LEU A 424 -14.61 -3.42 16.52
CA LEU A 424 -15.17 -2.79 15.32
C LEU A 424 -15.78 -1.42 15.60
N GLN A 425 -16.33 -1.19 16.80
CA GLN A 425 -16.95 0.08 17.17
C GLN A 425 -15.95 1.25 17.20
N LYS A 426 -14.67 0.94 17.41
CA LYS A 426 -13.61 1.93 17.39
C LYS A 426 -13.22 2.40 15.98
N LEU A 427 -13.65 1.68 14.96
CA LEU A 427 -13.38 1.99 13.56
C LEU A 427 -14.56 2.69 12.85
N GLU A 428 -15.61 2.98 13.59
CA GLU A 428 -16.79 3.69 13.11
C GLU A 428 -16.69 5.22 13.20
#